data_507e706f7e25de03f293bc2c0cf94a0b
#
_entry.id   507e706f7e25de03f293bc2c0cf94a0b
#
_cell.length_a   1.000
_cell.length_b   1.000
_cell.length_c   1.000
_cell.angle_alpha   90.00
_cell.angle_beta   90.00
_cell.angle_gamma   90.00
#
_symmetry.space_group_name_H-M   'P 1'
#
loop_
_entity.id
_entity.type
_entity.pdbx_description
1 polymer ?
#
loop_
_entity_poly.entity_id
_entity_poly.type
_entity_poly.pdbx_seq_one_letter_code
_entity_poly.pdbx_strand_id
1 'polypeptide(L)'
;MSDEAMNAVGEYKYGFHDPENATIRFDNGLSEQVVRDISELKEEPEWMTEIRVKAYHHFMERPMPDWGNCNMLESIKFDDVTYFLRSSDKTEKNWDDVPDDIKNTFDRLGIPEAEQKWLGGVTAQYESEAVYHSIREDLEEQGVIFLDMDSGLKEHPELVKKFFGTVIPYADNKFSALNTAVWSGGSFIYVPKGVHVEMPVQAYFRINAKNMGQFERTLIIADEGSSIHYVEGCTAPTYSTDSLHSAVVELIAMDGAKIRYSTVQNWSANVYNLVTKRGIAHKNAVVEWVDGNIGSKLTMKYPAVILKGEGSHAEIISVAYAGEGQHQDAGAKVHHLAPNTTSNILSKSISKNGGRSSYRGLLKVNPKAHGCRSKVVCDALMLDADSRSDTYPTMEVGNSSADLEHEASVSKVSGDQLFYLMSRGFSEEEAMGLIVNGFFEPFTRELPM
;
A
#
# COMPACT_ATOMS: atom_id res chain seq x y z
N MET A 1 14.25 4.23 19.53
CA MET A 1 14.09 2.93 18.88
C MET A 1 15.08 1.97 19.51
N SER A 2 14.63 0.76 19.88
CA SER A 2 15.48 -0.26 20.52
C SER A 2 16.51 -0.81 19.51
N ASP A 3 17.59 -1.44 20.00
CA ASP A 3 18.59 -2.15 19.18
C ASP A 3 17.97 -3.15 18.19
N GLU A 4 16.73 -3.58 18.45
CA GLU A 4 15.92 -4.41 17.55
C GLU A 4 15.54 -3.71 16.23
N ALA A 5 15.34 -2.40 16.21
CA ALA A 5 15.02 -1.65 14.97
C ALA A 5 16.27 -1.45 14.09
N MET A 6 17.46 -1.42 14.68
CA MET A 6 18.72 -1.33 13.94
C MET A 6 19.13 -2.66 13.31
N ASN A 7 18.86 -3.79 13.98
CA ASN A 7 19.08 -5.14 13.44
C ASN A 7 18.06 -5.53 12.36
N ALA A 8 16.89 -4.89 12.31
CA ALA A 8 15.86 -5.13 11.28
C ALA A 8 16.31 -4.79 9.85
N VAL A 9 17.37 -3.99 9.70
CA VAL A 9 17.98 -3.66 8.39
C VAL A 9 18.95 -4.74 7.90
N GLY A 10 19.35 -5.69 8.77
CA GLY A 10 20.32 -6.76 8.46
C GLY A 10 19.70 -8.13 8.17
N GLU A 11 18.67 -8.54 8.91
CA GLU A 11 18.01 -9.84 8.72
C GLU A 11 16.49 -9.67 8.68
N TYR A 12 15.84 -10.22 7.65
CA TYR A 12 14.39 -10.18 7.50
C TYR A 12 13.70 -11.09 8.53
N LYS A 13 13.22 -10.51 9.65
CA LYS A 13 12.64 -11.24 10.79
C LYS A 13 11.34 -12.00 10.48
N TYR A 14 10.62 -11.59 9.42
CA TYR A 14 9.32 -12.14 9.05
C TYR A 14 9.39 -13.23 7.98
N GLY A 15 10.60 -13.70 7.65
CA GLY A 15 10.86 -14.74 6.64
C GLY A 15 10.39 -16.15 7.01
N PHE A 16 9.83 -16.37 8.20
CA PHE A 16 9.26 -17.64 8.63
C PHE A 16 7.98 -17.96 7.88
N HIS A 17 7.66 -19.24 7.75
CA HIS A 17 6.39 -19.75 7.25
C HIS A 17 5.86 -20.83 8.18
N ASP A 18 4.56 -20.98 8.20
CA ASP A 18 3.86 -22.07 8.90
C ASP A 18 3.45 -23.15 7.87
N PRO A 19 3.14 -24.39 8.32
CA PRO A 19 2.64 -25.43 7.45
C PRO A 19 1.41 -24.94 6.68
N GLU A 20 1.36 -25.26 5.37
CA GLU A 20 0.22 -24.89 4.54
C GLU A 20 -0.99 -25.78 4.87
N ASN A 21 -2.05 -25.20 5.43
CA ASN A 21 -3.32 -25.85 5.76
C ASN A 21 -4.44 -25.20 4.94
N ALA A 22 -4.45 -25.45 3.63
CA ALA A 22 -5.48 -24.90 2.74
C ALA A 22 -6.74 -25.77 2.76
N THR A 23 -7.91 -25.16 3.00
CA THR A 23 -9.22 -25.83 2.80
C THR A 23 -9.60 -25.82 1.32
N ILE A 24 -9.22 -24.77 0.58
CA ILE A 24 -9.38 -24.65 -0.86
C ILE A 24 -8.11 -24.08 -1.45
N ARG A 25 -7.57 -24.70 -2.49
CA ARG A 25 -6.47 -24.19 -3.29
C ARG A 25 -6.77 -24.37 -4.76
N PHE A 26 -6.69 -23.31 -5.54
CA PHE A 26 -6.80 -23.37 -6.99
C PHE A 26 -5.45 -23.80 -7.61
N ASP A 27 -5.51 -24.42 -8.77
CA ASP A 27 -4.32 -24.71 -9.55
C ASP A 27 -3.60 -23.43 -9.99
N ASN A 28 -2.32 -23.55 -10.29
CA ASN A 28 -1.53 -22.43 -10.78
C ASN A 28 -2.02 -21.97 -12.16
N GLY A 29 -1.86 -20.69 -12.43
CA GLY A 29 -2.18 -20.06 -13.71
C GLY A 29 -3.54 -19.34 -13.70
N LEU A 30 -3.65 -18.38 -14.61
CA LEU A 30 -4.82 -17.51 -14.74
C LEU A 30 -5.60 -17.85 -16.02
N SER A 31 -6.89 -18.10 -15.86
CA SER A 31 -7.83 -18.30 -16.97
C SER A 31 -9.15 -17.62 -16.66
N GLU A 32 -10.01 -17.44 -17.67
CA GLU A 32 -11.37 -16.95 -17.46
C GLU A 32 -12.15 -17.87 -16.51
N GLN A 33 -11.91 -19.20 -16.57
CA GLN A 33 -12.55 -20.15 -15.68
C GLN A 33 -12.15 -19.90 -14.22
N VAL A 34 -10.87 -19.73 -13.92
CA VAL A 34 -10.38 -19.39 -12.56
C VAL A 34 -11.07 -18.11 -12.04
N VAL A 35 -11.24 -17.09 -12.89
CA VAL A 35 -11.90 -15.84 -12.52
C VAL A 35 -13.39 -16.07 -12.17
N ARG A 36 -14.09 -16.90 -12.95
CA ARG A 36 -15.49 -17.28 -12.70
C ARG A 36 -15.62 -18.13 -11.44
N ASP A 37 -14.72 -19.09 -11.24
CA ASP A 37 -14.72 -19.96 -10.07
C ASP A 37 -14.50 -19.18 -8.76
N ILE A 38 -13.61 -18.16 -8.77
CA ILE A 38 -13.46 -17.24 -7.63
C ILE A 38 -14.78 -16.53 -7.32
N SER A 39 -15.44 -15.99 -8.35
CA SER A 39 -16.71 -15.27 -8.19
C SER A 39 -17.84 -16.16 -7.70
N GLU A 40 -17.94 -17.39 -8.24
CA GLU A 40 -18.93 -18.40 -7.83
C GLU A 40 -18.71 -18.84 -6.38
N LEU A 41 -17.45 -19.16 -6.01
CA LEU A 41 -17.09 -19.57 -4.65
C LEU A 41 -17.40 -18.48 -3.61
N LYS A 42 -17.31 -17.20 -4.01
CA LYS A 42 -17.64 -16.05 -3.17
C LYS A 42 -19.11 -15.66 -3.22
N GLU A 43 -19.92 -16.33 -4.04
CA GLU A 43 -21.34 -16.02 -4.22
C GLU A 43 -21.59 -14.55 -4.62
N GLU A 44 -20.72 -14.03 -5.51
CA GLU A 44 -20.80 -12.64 -5.92
C GLU A 44 -21.99 -12.36 -6.84
N PRO A 45 -22.52 -11.11 -6.84
CA PRO A 45 -23.56 -10.73 -7.77
C PRO A 45 -23.02 -10.71 -9.22
N GLU A 46 -23.89 -11.04 -10.20
CA GLU A 46 -23.55 -11.17 -11.62
C GLU A 46 -22.76 -9.95 -12.17
N TRP A 47 -23.12 -8.73 -11.75
CA TRP A 47 -22.43 -7.53 -12.21
C TRP A 47 -20.93 -7.48 -11.78
N MET A 48 -20.58 -8.10 -10.63
CA MET A 48 -19.19 -8.22 -10.19
C MET A 48 -18.46 -9.27 -11.02
N THR A 49 -19.08 -10.43 -11.28
CA THR A 49 -18.53 -11.45 -12.19
C THR A 49 -18.24 -10.88 -13.57
N GLU A 50 -19.16 -10.09 -14.13
CA GLU A 50 -18.94 -9.42 -15.42
C GLU A 50 -17.75 -8.44 -15.40
N ILE A 51 -17.58 -7.67 -14.31
CA ILE A 51 -16.45 -6.74 -14.15
C ILE A 51 -15.14 -7.53 -14.10
N ARG A 52 -15.09 -8.63 -13.34
CA ARG A 52 -13.92 -9.51 -13.23
C ARG A 52 -13.52 -10.07 -14.60
N VAL A 53 -14.45 -10.60 -15.36
CA VAL A 53 -14.19 -11.17 -16.70
C VAL A 53 -13.71 -10.09 -17.66
N LYS A 54 -14.32 -8.90 -17.68
CA LYS A 54 -13.83 -7.77 -18.48
C LYS A 54 -12.41 -7.36 -18.11
N ALA A 55 -12.10 -7.36 -16.80
CA ALA A 55 -10.77 -7.06 -16.28
C ALA A 55 -9.75 -8.12 -16.69
N TYR A 56 -10.11 -9.41 -16.67
CA TYR A 56 -9.27 -10.49 -17.14
C TYR A 56 -8.88 -10.33 -18.61
N HIS A 57 -9.85 -10.09 -19.49
CA HIS A 57 -9.57 -9.86 -20.91
C HIS A 57 -8.67 -8.66 -21.12
N HIS A 58 -8.93 -7.56 -20.40
CA HIS A 58 -8.06 -6.37 -20.46
C HIS A 58 -6.63 -6.66 -19.97
N PHE A 59 -6.47 -7.48 -18.90
CA PHE A 59 -5.16 -7.91 -18.44
C PHE A 59 -4.41 -8.72 -19.49
N MET A 60 -5.10 -9.65 -20.16
CA MET A 60 -4.48 -10.49 -21.20
C MET A 60 -4.04 -9.67 -22.42
N GLU A 61 -4.86 -8.73 -22.86
CA GLU A 61 -4.58 -7.90 -24.05
C GLU A 61 -3.55 -6.79 -23.79
N ARG A 62 -3.51 -6.24 -22.58
CA ARG A 62 -2.63 -5.12 -22.27
C ARG A 62 -1.18 -5.56 -22.14
N PRO A 63 -0.22 -4.93 -22.86
CA PRO A 63 1.19 -5.27 -22.73
C PRO A 63 1.72 -4.95 -21.33
N MET A 64 2.84 -5.56 -20.97
CA MET A 64 3.61 -5.16 -19.78
C MET A 64 4.04 -3.71 -19.89
N PRO A 65 4.22 -3.00 -18.75
CA PRO A 65 4.81 -1.67 -18.77
C PRO A 65 6.18 -1.67 -19.43
N ASP A 66 6.43 -0.67 -20.29
CA ASP A 66 7.70 -0.42 -20.96
C ASP A 66 8.63 0.52 -20.17
N TRP A 67 8.33 0.71 -18.89
CA TRP A 67 9.03 1.56 -17.93
C TRP A 67 9.22 0.86 -16.58
N GLY A 68 10.08 1.41 -15.73
CA GLY A 68 10.49 0.76 -14.49
C GLY A 68 11.63 -0.24 -14.72
N ASN A 69 11.59 -1.39 -14.08
CA ASN A 69 12.54 -2.47 -14.32
C ASN A 69 11.94 -3.54 -15.27
N CYS A 70 12.01 -3.28 -16.57
CA CYS A 70 11.40 -4.15 -17.58
C CYS A 70 11.92 -5.59 -17.49
N ASN A 71 13.21 -5.81 -17.23
CA ASN A 71 13.79 -7.15 -17.12
C ASN A 71 13.17 -7.95 -15.95
N MET A 72 12.98 -7.29 -14.80
CA MET A 72 12.32 -7.95 -13.66
C MET A 72 10.83 -8.19 -13.95
N LEU A 73 10.15 -7.25 -14.61
CA LEU A 73 8.74 -7.41 -14.97
C LEU A 73 8.53 -8.57 -15.98
N GLU A 74 9.38 -8.69 -16.98
CA GLU A 74 9.34 -9.78 -17.96
C GLU A 74 9.63 -11.15 -17.36
N SER A 75 10.32 -11.20 -16.22
CA SER A 75 10.61 -12.45 -15.51
C SER A 75 9.44 -12.98 -14.67
N ILE A 76 8.36 -12.21 -14.51
CA ILE A 76 7.15 -12.65 -13.78
C ILE A 76 6.48 -13.78 -14.57
N LYS A 77 6.33 -14.93 -13.94
CA LYS A 77 5.65 -16.08 -14.52
C LYS A 77 4.23 -16.18 -13.97
N PHE A 78 3.29 -15.53 -14.64
CA PHE A 78 1.89 -15.53 -14.22
C PHE A 78 1.25 -16.92 -14.20
N ASP A 79 1.74 -17.85 -15.02
CA ASP A 79 1.26 -19.24 -15.06
C ASP A 79 1.71 -20.08 -13.85
N ASP A 80 2.74 -19.64 -13.13
CA ASP A 80 3.24 -20.33 -11.94
C ASP A 80 2.57 -19.83 -10.63
N VAL A 81 1.72 -18.79 -10.70
CA VAL A 81 1.06 -18.16 -9.54
C VAL A 81 -0.24 -18.88 -9.20
N THR A 82 -0.47 -19.16 -7.91
CA THR A 82 -1.77 -19.54 -7.36
C THR A 82 -2.59 -18.27 -7.10
N TYR A 83 -3.76 -18.14 -7.71
CA TYR A 83 -4.57 -16.91 -7.65
C TYR A 83 -5.60 -16.90 -6.53
N PHE A 84 -5.89 -18.03 -5.94
CA PHE A 84 -6.78 -18.15 -4.80
C PHE A 84 -6.41 -19.31 -3.89
N LEU A 85 -6.37 -19.02 -2.59
CA LEU A 85 -6.17 -20.01 -1.54
C LEU A 85 -6.96 -19.58 -0.30
N ARG A 86 -7.80 -20.49 0.22
CA ARG A 86 -8.55 -20.31 1.46
C ARG A 86 -7.94 -21.19 2.55
N SER A 87 -7.56 -20.59 3.68
CA SER A 87 -7.01 -21.30 4.84
C SER A 87 -8.04 -21.54 5.95
N SER A 88 -9.13 -20.77 5.98
CA SER A 88 -10.22 -20.92 6.94
C SER A 88 -11.56 -20.72 6.27
N ASP A 89 -12.57 -21.47 6.66
CA ASP A 89 -13.93 -21.34 6.13
C ASP A 89 -14.72 -20.20 6.79
N LYS A 90 -14.14 -19.54 7.82
CA LYS A 90 -14.81 -18.49 8.60
C LYS A 90 -13.88 -17.35 8.90
N THR A 91 -14.44 -16.14 8.96
CA THR A 91 -13.83 -14.98 9.60
C THR A 91 -14.30 -14.93 11.05
N GLU A 92 -13.36 -15.04 12.00
CA GLU A 92 -13.68 -15.06 13.42
C GLU A 92 -13.78 -13.64 13.99
N LYS A 93 -14.69 -13.43 14.94
CA LYS A 93 -14.87 -12.14 15.64
C LYS A 93 -14.12 -12.08 16.97
N ASN A 94 -13.72 -13.24 17.49
CA ASN A 94 -12.93 -13.34 18.72
C ASN A 94 -11.59 -13.96 18.36
N TRP A 95 -10.51 -13.33 18.81
CA TRP A 95 -9.15 -13.80 18.56
C TRP A 95 -8.91 -15.22 19.07
N ASP A 96 -9.55 -15.59 20.17
CA ASP A 96 -9.41 -16.92 20.76
C ASP A 96 -9.96 -18.05 19.88
N ASP A 97 -10.85 -17.74 18.96
CA ASP A 97 -11.47 -18.70 18.04
C ASP A 97 -10.69 -18.88 16.72
N VAL A 98 -9.69 -18.03 16.46
CA VAL A 98 -8.80 -18.14 15.29
C VAL A 98 -7.97 -19.43 15.38
N PRO A 99 -7.78 -20.21 14.29
CA PRO A 99 -6.95 -21.41 14.29
C PRO A 99 -5.53 -21.15 14.85
N ASP A 100 -5.02 -22.08 15.67
CA ASP A 100 -3.77 -21.89 16.43
C ASP A 100 -2.55 -21.63 15.55
N ASP A 101 -2.45 -22.24 14.37
CA ASP A 101 -1.38 -22.04 13.41
C ASP A 101 -1.39 -20.61 12.85
N ILE A 102 -2.55 -20.10 12.49
CA ILE A 102 -2.74 -18.71 12.03
C ILE A 102 -2.50 -17.74 13.19
N LYS A 103 -3.07 -18.03 14.37
CA LYS A 103 -2.88 -17.22 15.59
C LYS A 103 -1.39 -17.07 15.93
N ASN A 104 -0.62 -18.16 15.94
CA ASN A 104 0.81 -18.14 16.21
C ASN A 104 1.58 -17.25 15.21
N THR A 105 1.16 -17.22 13.94
CA THR A 105 1.76 -16.32 12.94
C THR A 105 1.56 -14.87 13.33
N PHE A 106 0.34 -14.47 13.65
CA PHE A 106 0.01 -13.09 14.00
C PHE A 106 0.54 -12.68 15.38
N ASP A 107 0.60 -13.60 16.37
CA ASP A 107 1.23 -13.37 17.66
C ASP A 107 2.73 -13.05 17.49
N ARG A 108 3.43 -13.77 16.61
CA ARG A 108 4.83 -13.49 16.26
C ARG A 108 5.01 -12.15 15.55
N LEU A 109 3.97 -11.61 14.92
CA LEU A 109 3.93 -10.28 14.33
C LEU A 109 3.56 -9.18 15.34
N GLY A 110 3.14 -9.54 16.56
CA GLY A 110 2.81 -8.60 17.65
C GLY A 110 1.42 -7.95 17.53
N ILE A 111 0.53 -8.50 16.71
CA ILE A 111 -0.80 -7.92 16.41
C ILE A 111 -1.74 -7.86 17.63
N PRO A 112 -1.92 -8.93 18.44
CA PRO A 112 -2.90 -8.92 19.51
C PRO A 112 -2.65 -7.86 20.59
N GLU A 113 -1.40 -7.54 20.89
CA GLU A 113 -1.06 -6.51 21.89
C GLU A 113 -1.43 -5.10 21.43
N ALA A 114 -1.27 -4.81 20.15
CA ALA A 114 -1.58 -3.50 19.56
C ALA A 114 -3.10 -3.28 19.53
N GLU A 115 -3.88 -4.32 19.20
CA GLU A 115 -5.34 -4.25 19.09
C GLU A 115 -6.00 -3.80 20.40
N GLN A 116 -5.60 -4.40 21.52
CA GLN A 116 -6.25 -4.17 22.80
C GLN A 116 -6.08 -2.74 23.33
N LYS A 117 -5.09 -1.99 22.89
CA LYS A 117 -4.71 -0.71 23.49
C LYS A 117 -4.95 0.52 22.64
N TRP A 118 -4.86 0.41 21.30
CA TRP A 118 -4.64 1.61 20.44
C TRP A 118 -5.52 1.69 19.20
N LEU A 119 -6.36 0.67 18.91
CA LEU A 119 -7.08 0.59 17.64
C LEU A 119 -8.60 0.68 17.81
N GLY A 120 -9.26 1.32 16.83
CA GLY A 120 -10.72 1.36 16.72
C GLY A 120 -11.31 0.10 16.08
N GLY A 121 -10.49 -0.68 15.37
CA GLY A 121 -10.84 -1.95 14.75
C GLY A 121 -9.64 -2.61 14.08
N VAL A 122 -9.70 -3.92 13.89
CA VAL A 122 -8.63 -4.72 13.28
C VAL A 122 -9.21 -5.76 12.32
N THR A 123 -8.56 -5.94 11.19
CA THR A 123 -8.77 -7.07 10.29
C THR A 123 -7.44 -7.78 10.06
N ALA A 124 -7.42 -9.11 10.17
CA ALA A 124 -6.27 -9.92 9.80
C ALA A 124 -6.63 -10.80 8.60
N GLN A 125 -5.86 -10.65 7.52
CA GLN A 125 -5.98 -11.46 6.33
C GLN A 125 -4.79 -12.41 6.21
N TYR A 126 -5.09 -13.68 5.99
CA TYR A 126 -4.12 -14.73 5.76
C TYR A 126 -4.40 -15.36 4.39
N GLU A 127 -3.42 -15.29 3.48
CA GLU A 127 -3.59 -15.67 2.08
C GLU A 127 -4.65 -14.79 1.36
N SER A 128 -5.69 -15.39 0.81
CA SER A 128 -6.69 -14.70 0.01
C SER A 128 -7.85 -14.10 0.80
N GLU A 129 -8.04 -14.47 2.08
CA GLU A 129 -9.25 -14.09 2.80
C GLU A 129 -8.98 -13.61 4.24
N ALA A 130 -9.89 -12.78 4.76
CA ALA A 130 -9.87 -12.36 6.15
C ALA A 130 -10.17 -13.56 7.07
N VAL A 131 -9.35 -13.73 8.10
CA VAL A 131 -9.48 -14.80 9.11
C VAL A 131 -9.93 -14.27 10.47
N TYR A 132 -9.76 -12.98 10.70
CA TYR A 132 -10.18 -12.30 11.90
C TYR A 132 -10.65 -10.89 11.60
N HIS A 133 -11.72 -10.45 12.26
CA HIS A 133 -12.23 -9.09 12.14
C HIS A 133 -12.87 -8.64 13.46
N SER A 134 -12.54 -7.43 13.90
CA SER A 134 -13.11 -6.77 15.07
C SER A 134 -13.22 -5.26 14.82
N ILE A 135 -14.31 -4.66 15.31
CA ILE A 135 -14.52 -3.21 15.36
C ILE A 135 -15.16 -2.86 16.72
N ARG A 136 -14.88 -1.69 17.25
CA ARG A 136 -15.47 -1.20 18.49
C ARG A 136 -16.96 -0.91 18.33
N GLU A 137 -17.76 -1.32 19.32
CA GLU A 137 -19.21 -1.12 19.35
C GLU A 137 -19.62 0.35 19.22
N ASP A 138 -18.86 1.28 19.82
CA ASP A 138 -19.15 2.71 19.75
C ASP A 138 -18.98 3.30 18.34
N LEU A 139 -18.16 2.68 17.48
CA LEU A 139 -18.04 3.04 16.06
C LEU A 139 -19.19 2.44 15.22
N GLU A 140 -19.56 1.20 15.51
CA GLU A 140 -20.73 0.57 14.87
C GLU A 140 -22.03 1.33 15.19
N GLU A 141 -22.23 1.74 16.46
CA GLU A 141 -23.37 2.56 16.87
C GLU A 141 -23.44 3.93 16.16
N GLN A 142 -22.29 4.48 15.76
CA GLN A 142 -22.22 5.69 14.95
C GLN A 142 -22.44 5.41 13.44
N GLY A 143 -22.63 4.16 13.06
CA GLY A 143 -22.85 3.73 11.67
C GLY A 143 -21.57 3.61 10.84
N VAL A 144 -20.40 3.55 11.47
CA VAL A 144 -19.14 3.25 10.78
C VAL A 144 -19.17 1.80 10.32
N ILE A 145 -18.90 1.58 9.04
CA ILE A 145 -18.74 0.26 8.46
C ILE A 145 -17.24 0.02 8.31
N PHE A 146 -16.74 -1.05 8.90
CA PHE A 146 -15.40 -1.58 8.66
C PHE A 146 -15.52 -3.08 8.51
N LEU A 147 -15.30 -3.59 7.32
CA LEU A 147 -15.42 -5.00 6.95
C LEU A 147 -14.24 -5.38 6.03
N ASP A 148 -13.99 -6.66 5.84
CA ASP A 148 -13.28 -7.08 4.66
C ASP A 148 -14.11 -6.79 3.39
N MET A 149 -13.44 -6.71 2.24
CA MET A 149 -14.13 -6.29 1.01
C MET A 149 -15.15 -7.32 0.50
N ASP A 150 -14.96 -8.61 0.80
CA ASP A 150 -15.89 -9.67 0.42
C ASP A 150 -17.19 -9.56 1.22
N SER A 151 -17.09 -9.36 2.53
CA SER A 151 -18.23 -9.07 3.42
C SER A 151 -18.90 -7.75 3.04
N GLY A 152 -18.10 -6.71 2.74
CA GLY A 152 -18.61 -5.43 2.29
C GLY A 152 -19.45 -5.53 1.01
N LEU A 153 -19.05 -6.36 0.05
CA LEU A 153 -19.83 -6.61 -1.17
C LEU A 153 -21.14 -7.34 -0.89
N LYS A 154 -21.17 -8.30 0.04
CA LYS A 154 -22.36 -9.07 0.41
C LYS A 154 -23.37 -8.24 1.22
N GLU A 155 -22.89 -7.51 2.22
CA GLU A 155 -23.74 -6.80 3.17
C GLU A 155 -24.16 -5.40 2.67
N HIS A 156 -23.31 -4.75 1.86
CA HIS A 156 -23.52 -3.39 1.35
C HIS A 156 -23.34 -3.27 -0.18
N PRO A 157 -24.00 -4.13 -0.98
CA PRO A 157 -23.78 -4.22 -2.43
C PRO A 157 -24.02 -2.91 -3.18
N GLU A 158 -24.97 -2.09 -2.72
CA GLU A 158 -25.29 -0.81 -3.37
C GLU A 158 -24.18 0.24 -3.15
N LEU A 159 -23.55 0.27 -1.97
CA LEU A 159 -22.40 1.15 -1.72
C LEU A 159 -21.20 0.71 -2.54
N VAL A 160 -20.90 -0.60 -2.54
CA VAL A 160 -19.80 -1.15 -3.33
C VAL A 160 -20.03 -0.85 -4.81
N LYS A 161 -21.22 -1.15 -5.35
CA LYS A 161 -21.55 -0.89 -6.76
C LYS A 161 -21.42 0.58 -7.16
N LYS A 162 -21.73 1.49 -6.22
CA LYS A 162 -21.64 2.94 -6.44
C LYS A 162 -20.20 3.44 -6.55
N PHE A 163 -19.27 2.86 -5.80
CA PHE A 163 -17.93 3.42 -5.62
C PHE A 163 -16.79 2.56 -6.16
N PHE A 164 -16.95 1.24 -6.23
CA PHE A 164 -15.92 0.31 -6.70
C PHE A 164 -15.47 0.62 -8.14
N GLY A 165 -14.18 0.75 -8.34
CA GLY A 165 -13.60 1.01 -9.66
C GLY A 165 -13.83 2.42 -10.20
N THR A 166 -14.40 3.35 -9.42
CA THR A 166 -14.65 4.73 -9.85
C THR A 166 -13.42 5.61 -9.79
N VAL A 167 -12.47 5.28 -8.95
CA VAL A 167 -11.18 5.98 -8.81
C VAL A 167 -10.09 5.26 -9.60
N ILE A 168 -10.06 3.93 -9.53
CA ILE A 168 -9.14 3.06 -10.26
C ILE A 168 -9.95 2.04 -11.04
N PRO A 169 -10.37 2.35 -12.27
CA PRO A 169 -11.05 1.38 -13.13
C PRO A 169 -10.08 0.25 -13.53
N TYR A 170 -10.61 -0.91 -13.87
CA TYR A 170 -9.81 -2.05 -14.32
C TYR A 170 -8.92 -1.71 -15.54
N ALA A 171 -9.35 -0.78 -16.37
CA ALA A 171 -8.61 -0.35 -17.55
C ALA A 171 -7.48 0.66 -17.26
N ASP A 172 -7.22 1.03 -16.00
CA ASP A 172 -6.20 2.01 -15.62
C ASP A 172 -4.78 1.55 -16.02
N ASN A 173 -4.41 0.36 -15.57
CA ASN A 173 -3.13 -0.27 -15.90
C ASN A 173 -3.23 -1.81 -15.85
N LYS A 174 -2.18 -2.51 -16.30
CA LYS A 174 -2.17 -3.98 -16.36
C LYS A 174 -2.42 -4.63 -14.99
N PHE A 175 -1.83 -4.09 -13.92
CA PHE A 175 -1.93 -4.67 -12.58
C PHE A 175 -3.25 -4.33 -11.89
N SER A 176 -3.87 -3.19 -12.18
CA SER A 176 -5.24 -2.91 -11.75
C SER A 176 -6.26 -3.82 -12.44
N ALA A 177 -6.01 -4.18 -13.70
CA ALA A 177 -6.81 -5.18 -14.40
C ALA A 177 -6.66 -6.56 -13.76
N LEU A 178 -5.42 -7.00 -13.47
CA LEU A 178 -5.16 -8.24 -12.77
C LEU A 178 -5.86 -8.29 -11.41
N ASN A 179 -5.65 -7.26 -10.58
CA ASN A 179 -6.34 -7.18 -9.29
C ASN A 179 -7.85 -7.26 -9.45
N THR A 180 -8.44 -6.46 -10.36
CA THR A 180 -9.90 -6.45 -10.54
C THR A 180 -10.44 -7.80 -11.01
N ALA A 181 -9.66 -8.59 -11.75
CA ALA A 181 -10.05 -9.94 -12.17
C ALA A 181 -10.09 -10.95 -11.02
N VAL A 182 -9.12 -10.88 -10.09
CA VAL A 182 -8.89 -11.93 -9.09
C VAL A 182 -8.87 -11.46 -7.65
N TRP A 183 -9.29 -10.23 -7.35
CA TRP A 183 -9.22 -9.68 -6.00
C TRP A 183 -9.94 -10.57 -4.97
N SER A 184 -9.36 -10.64 -3.80
CA SER A 184 -9.87 -11.33 -2.62
C SER A 184 -9.44 -10.59 -1.37
N GLY A 185 -10.37 -10.42 -0.42
CA GLY A 185 -10.08 -9.67 0.81
C GLY A 185 -9.77 -8.20 0.55
N GLY A 186 -8.98 -7.61 1.43
CA GLY A 186 -8.79 -6.17 1.54
C GLY A 186 -9.79 -5.57 2.52
N SER A 187 -9.97 -4.24 2.49
CA SER A 187 -10.82 -3.55 3.44
C SER A 187 -11.92 -2.74 2.76
N PHE A 188 -13.13 -2.83 3.28
CA PHE A 188 -14.26 -1.97 2.94
C PHE A 188 -14.59 -1.08 4.13
N ILE A 189 -14.49 0.24 3.96
CA ILE A 189 -14.76 1.20 5.02
C ILE A 189 -15.69 2.29 4.51
N TYR A 190 -16.74 2.55 5.27
CA TYR A 190 -17.60 3.73 5.10
C TYR A 190 -17.74 4.47 6.43
N VAL A 191 -17.38 5.75 6.43
CA VAL A 191 -17.55 6.64 7.59
C VAL A 191 -18.67 7.60 7.30
N PRO A 192 -19.77 7.58 8.07
CA PRO A 192 -20.92 8.45 7.85
C PRO A 192 -20.60 9.93 7.99
N LYS A 193 -21.46 10.77 7.42
CA LYS A 193 -21.36 12.23 7.47
C LYS A 193 -21.16 12.75 8.89
N GLY A 194 -20.11 13.55 9.08
CA GLY A 194 -19.77 14.22 10.34
C GLY A 194 -19.23 13.32 11.44
N VAL A 195 -19.00 12.03 11.16
CA VAL A 195 -18.40 11.10 12.12
C VAL A 195 -16.87 11.18 12.04
N HIS A 196 -16.23 11.28 13.21
CA HIS A 196 -14.78 11.32 13.34
C HIS A 196 -14.29 10.06 14.06
N VAL A 197 -13.55 9.21 13.33
CA VAL A 197 -12.93 8.03 13.90
C VAL A 197 -11.57 8.44 14.49
N GLU A 198 -11.53 8.63 15.83
CA GLU A 198 -10.34 9.16 16.52
C GLU A 198 -9.21 8.13 16.60
N MET A 199 -9.55 6.87 16.88
CA MET A 199 -8.56 5.79 16.93
C MET A 199 -8.38 5.18 15.54
N PRO A 200 -7.13 4.94 15.11
CA PRO A 200 -6.91 4.31 13.81
C PRO A 200 -7.54 2.91 13.75
N VAL A 201 -8.03 2.53 12.58
CA VAL A 201 -8.39 1.16 12.25
C VAL A 201 -7.27 0.51 11.44
N GLN A 202 -7.04 -0.79 11.60
CA GLN A 202 -5.87 -1.45 11.03
C GLN A 202 -6.21 -2.74 10.31
N ALA A 203 -5.51 -3.00 9.20
CA ALA A 203 -5.51 -4.30 8.54
C ALA A 203 -4.08 -4.87 8.45
N TYR A 204 -3.97 -6.17 8.62
CA TYR A 204 -2.75 -6.94 8.44
C TYR A 204 -2.92 -7.94 7.32
N PHE A 205 -1.96 -7.96 6.40
CA PHE A 205 -1.93 -8.87 5.26
C PHE A 205 -0.69 -9.76 5.32
N ARG A 206 -0.93 -11.07 5.35
CA ARG A 206 0.14 -12.07 5.38
C ARG A 206 -0.01 -13.05 4.24
N ILE A 207 1.00 -13.12 3.37
CA ILE A 207 1.23 -14.27 2.48
C ILE A 207 1.95 -15.33 3.31
N ASN A 208 1.60 -16.61 3.17
CA ASN A 208 2.31 -17.69 3.82
C ASN A 208 2.68 -18.82 2.84
N ALA A 209 1.84 -19.12 1.85
CA ALA A 209 2.08 -20.21 0.92
C ALA A 209 3.06 -19.86 -0.19
N LYS A 210 3.76 -20.90 -0.68
CA LYS A 210 4.69 -20.79 -1.81
C LYS A 210 3.95 -20.54 -3.12
N ASN A 211 4.52 -19.71 -4.00
CA ASN A 211 3.95 -19.31 -5.30
C ASN A 211 2.58 -18.60 -5.19
N MET A 212 2.26 -18.12 -4.00
CA MET A 212 0.98 -17.45 -3.77
C MET A 212 0.99 -16.03 -4.34
N GLY A 213 -0.13 -15.67 -5.00
CA GLY A 213 -0.49 -14.30 -5.31
C GLY A 213 -1.45 -13.75 -4.27
N GLN A 214 -1.24 -12.52 -3.81
CA GLN A 214 -2.17 -11.81 -2.94
C GLN A 214 -2.69 -10.55 -3.64
N PHE A 215 -4.01 -10.40 -3.69
CA PHE A 215 -4.69 -9.43 -4.56
C PHE A 215 -5.76 -8.65 -3.80
N GLU A 216 -5.38 -7.93 -2.76
CA GLU A 216 -6.33 -7.19 -1.92
C GLU A 216 -6.99 -6.03 -2.68
N ARG A 217 -8.26 -5.78 -2.37
CA ARG A 217 -9.01 -4.63 -2.82
C ARG A 217 -9.47 -3.81 -1.62
N THR A 218 -8.94 -2.60 -1.47
CA THR A 218 -9.34 -1.69 -0.39
C THR A 218 -10.13 -0.51 -0.95
N LEU A 219 -11.30 -0.27 -0.36
CA LEU A 219 -12.19 0.84 -0.70
C LEU A 219 -12.58 1.58 0.57
N ILE A 220 -12.13 2.84 0.70
CA ILE A 220 -12.41 3.69 1.86
C ILE A 220 -13.19 4.92 1.40
N ILE A 221 -14.37 5.11 1.98
CA ILE A 221 -15.26 6.25 1.71
C ILE A 221 -15.45 7.02 3.02
N ALA A 222 -14.99 8.25 3.07
CA ALA A 222 -15.28 9.20 4.14
C ALA A 222 -16.34 10.20 3.62
N ASP A 223 -17.54 10.14 4.20
CA ASP A 223 -18.63 11.01 3.80
C ASP A 223 -18.41 12.44 4.30
N GLU A 224 -19.27 13.37 3.95
CA GLU A 224 -19.14 14.80 4.17
C GLU A 224 -18.74 15.17 5.61
N GLY A 225 -17.61 15.87 5.77
CA GLY A 225 -17.10 16.31 7.07
C GLY A 225 -16.63 15.20 8.01
N SER A 226 -16.51 13.97 7.55
CA SER A 226 -16.02 12.86 8.36
C SER A 226 -14.50 12.71 8.34
N SER A 227 -13.95 11.91 9.25
CA SER A 227 -12.50 11.63 9.25
C SER A 227 -12.16 10.23 9.72
N ILE A 228 -11.11 9.66 9.11
CA ILE A 228 -10.56 8.35 9.48
C ILE A 228 -9.06 8.28 9.25
N HIS A 229 -8.38 7.53 10.11
CA HIS A 229 -7.02 7.06 9.91
C HIS A 229 -7.01 5.53 9.77
N TYR A 230 -6.58 5.04 8.62
CA TYR A 230 -6.43 3.62 8.34
C TYR A 230 -4.95 3.26 8.26
N VAL A 231 -4.59 2.13 8.88
CA VAL A 231 -3.21 1.62 8.93
C VAL A 231 -3.16 0.24 8.29
N GLU A 232 -2.17 0.01 7.44
CA GLU A 232 -1.94 -1.25 6.76
C GLU A 232 -0.54 -1.79 7.05
N GLY A 233 -0.46 -3.06 7.43
CA GLY A 233 0.79 -3.79 7.55
C GLY A 233 0.82 -5.01 6.63
N CYS A 234 1.91 -5.19 5.87
CA CYS A 234 2.05 -6.31 4.96
C CYS A 234 3.38 -7.04 5.17
N THR A 235 3.34 -8.38 5.22
CA THR A 235 4.53 -9.23 5.34
C THR A 235 4.39 -10.52 4.52
N ALA A 236 5.53 -11.13 4.15
CA ALA A 236 5.57 -12.43 3.49
C ALA A 236 6.78 -13.26 3.97
N PRO A 237 6.73 -14.61 3.91
CA PRO A 237 7.87 -15.46 4.18
C PRO A 237 8.90 -15.39 3.04
N THR A 238 10.10 -15.88 3.34
CA THR A 238 11.16 -16.02 2.33
C THR A 238 11.11 -17.41 1.70
N TYR A 239 10.86 -17.45 0.39
CA TYR A 239 10.93 -18.66 -0.42
C TYR A 239 11.98 -18.54 -1.53
N SER A 240 12.37 -19.68 -2.09
CA SER A 240 13.26 -19.75 -3.28
C SER A 240 12.53 -19.40 -4.58
N THR A 241 11.21 -19.29 -4.55
CA THR A 241 10.35 -18.92 -5.68
C THR A 241 9.73 -17.55 -5.43
N ASP A 242 9.40 -16.86 -6.51
CA ASP A 242 8.80 -15.53 -6.45
C ASP A 242 7.33 -15.60 -6.00
N SER A 243 6.88 -14.58 -5.29
CA SER A 243 5.49 -14.35 -4.93
C SER A 243 5.03 -13.02 -5.56
N LEU A 244 3.73 -12.91 -5.83
CA LEU A 244 3.15 -11.73 -6.47
C LEU A 244 2.15 -11.05 -5.53
N HIS A 245 2.40 -9.80 -5.20
CA HIS A 245 1.44 -8.94 -4.53
C HIS A 245 0.96 -7.85 -5.49
N SER A 246 -0.34 -7.78 -5.72
CA SER A 246 -0.93 -6.76 -6.58
C SER A 246 -2.22 -6.25 -5.98
N ALA A 247 -2.14 -5.18 -5.20
CA ALA A 247 -3.26 -4.56 -4.52
C ALA A 247 -3.78 -3.32 -5.26
N VAL A 248 -5.07 -3.02 -5.04
CA VAL A 248 -5.68 -1.76 -5.47
C VAL A 248 -6.35 -1.09 -4.29
N VAL A 249 -6.02 0.19 -4.07
CA VAL A 249 -6.56 1.01 -2.99
C VAL A 249 -7.24 2.27 -3.54
N GLU A 250 -8.53 2.40 -3.27
CA GLU A 250 -9.34 3.55 -3.65
C GLU A 250 -9.79 4.33 -2.42
N LEU A 251 -9.46 5.63 -2.35
CA LEU A 251 -9.90 6.53 -1.29
C LEU A 251 -10.85 7.57 -1.86
N ILE A 252 -11.99 7.79 -1.21
CA ILE A 252 -12.97 8.79 -1.61
C ILE A 252 -13.28 9.68 -0.42
N ALA A 253 -12.67 10.87 -0.40
CA ALA A 253 -12.94 11.89 0.61
C ALA A 253 -13.97 12.90 0.06
N MET A 254 -15.20 12.85 0.61
CA MET A 254 -16.27 13.79 0.24
C MET A 254 -16.00 15.19 0.79
N ASP A 255 -16.90 16.14 0.57
CA ASP A 255 -16.71 17.55 0.94
C ASP A 255 -16.34 17.70 2.43
N GLY A 256 -15.18 18.32 2.70
CA GLY A 256 -14.67 18.53 4.05
C GLY A 256 -14.17 17.28 4.79
N ALA A 257 -14.19 16.13 4.15
CA ALA A 257 -13.74 14.89 4.77
C ALA A 257 -12.20 14.77 4.79
N LYS A 258 -11.68 13.97 5.74
CA LYS A 258 -10.26 13.67 5.86
C LYS A 258 -10.01 12.17 5.91
N ILE A 259 -9.16 11.67 4.99
CA ILE A 259 -8.67 10.29 5.02
C ILE A 259 -7.16 10.32 5.15
N ARG A 260 -6.64 9.68 6.18
CA ARG A 260 -5.22 9.37 6.31
C ARG A 260 -5.03 7.86 6.15
N TYR A 261 -4.13 7.48 5.26
CA TYR A 261 -3.77 6.09 4.99
C TYR A 261 -2.28 5.90 5.24
N SER A 262 -1.95 5.13 6.26
CA SER A 262 -0.57 4.78 6.59
C SER A 262 -0.31 3.32 6.25
N THR A 263 0.79 3.02 5.58
CA THR A 263 1.19 1.64 5.28
C THR A 263 2.66 1.41 5.56
N VAL A 264 2.96 0.25 6.13
CA VAL A 264 4.32 -0.25 6.25
C VAL A 264 4.36 -1.62 5.59
N GLN A 265 4.95 -1.68 4.40
CA GLN A 265 5.15 -2.91 3.65
C GLN A 265 6.58 -3.39 3.87
N ASN A 266 6.71 -4.53 4.54
CA ASN A 266 8.00 -5.17 4.80
C ASN A 266 7.99 -6.58 4.18
N TRP A 267 8.31 -6.62 2.90
CA TRP A 267 8.27 -7.84 2.09
C TRP A 267 9.62 -8.55 2.06
N SER A 268 9.60 -9.87 1.93
CA SER A 268 10.79 -10.65 1.60
C SER A 268 11.32 -10.34 0.18
N ALA A 269 12.60 -10.62 -0.04
CA ALA A 269 13.29 -10.25 -1.28
C ALA A 269 12.84 -11.02 -2.55
N ASN A 270 11.89 -11.95 -2.43
CA ASN A 270 11.30 -12.69 -3.54
C ASN A 270 9.91 -12.18 -3.98
N VAL A 271 9.41 -11.08 -3.42
CA VAL A 271 8.07 -10.55 -3.70
C VAL A 271 8.11 -9.49 -4.80
N TYR A 272 7.27 -9.65 -5.82
CA TYR A 272 6.88 -8.55 -6.73
C TYR A 272 5.71 -7.80 -6.12
N ASN A 273 5.91 -6.54 -5.79
CA ASN A 273 4.94 -5.67 -5.12
C ASN A 273 4.44 -4.60 -6.11
N LEU A 274 3.32 -4.89 -6.80
CA LEU A 274 2.81 -4.12 -7.94
C LEU A 274 1.45 -3.50 -7.58
N VAL A 275 1.48 -2.37 -6.89
CA VAL A 275 0.31 -1.77 -6.22
C VAL A 275 -0.16 -0.50 -6.91
N THR A 276 -1.48 -0.34 -7.06
CA THR A 276 -2.10 0.89 -7.54
C THR A 276 -2.92 1.54 -6.42
N LYS A 277 -2.51 2.75 -5.98
CA LYS A 277 -3.19 3.52 -4.92
C LYS A 277 -3.64 4.87 -5.46
N ARG A 278 -4.91 5.23 -5.27
CA ARG A 278 -5.41 6.55 -5.67
C ARG A 278 -6.54 7.03 -4.78
N GLY A 279 -6.46 8.32 -4.41
CA GLY A 279 -7.52 9.03 -3.68
C GLY A 279 -8.15 10.13 -4.53
N ILE A 280 -9.42 10.41 -4.29
CA ILE A 280 -10.12 11.62 -4.75
C ILE A 280 -10.46 12.48 -3.55
N ALA A 281 -10.07 13.75 -3.59
CA ALA A 281 -10.44 14.76 -2.59
C ALA A 281 -11.46 15.74 -3.21
N HIS A 282 -12.66 15.77 -2.63
CA HIS A 282 -13.71 16.74 -2.98
C HIS A 282 -13.47 18.10 -2.30
N LYS A 283 -14.44 19.00 -2.29
CA LYS A 283 -14.29 20.37 -1.80
C LYS A 283 -13.79 20.40 -0.35
N ASN A 284 -12.68 21.12 -0.10
CA ASN A 284 -12.03 21.23 1.22
C ASN A 284 -11.65 19.87 1.87
N ALA A 285 -11.66 18.79 1.12
CA ALA A 285 -11.28 17.49 1.63
C ALA A 285 -9.76 17.30 1.66
N VAL A 286 -9.30 16.38 2.49
CA VAL A 286 -7.89 16.09 2.70
C VAL A 286 -7.64 14.59 2.50
N VAL A 287 -6.64 14.24 1.67
CA VAL A 287 -6.13 12.88 1.54
C VAL A 287 -4.65 12.87 1.87
N GLU A 288 -4.29 12.05 2.86
CA GLU A 288 -2.91 11.87 3.33
C GLU A 288 -2.45 10.43 3.08
N TRP A 289 -1.31 10.26 2.40
CA TRP A 289 -0.62 8.99 2.24
C TRP A 289 0.68 9.00 3.04
N VAL A 290 0.87 8.02 3.93
CA VAL A 290 2.13 7.78 4.66
C VAL A 290 2.59 6.38 4.30
N ASP A 291 3.64 6.26 3.50
CA ASP A 291 3.95 5.06 2.74
C ASP A 291 5.37 4.57 2.97
N GLY A 292 5.54 3.46 3.70
CA GLY A 292 6.81 2.80 3.96
C GLY A 292 7.01 1.55 3.10
N ASN A 293 8.08 1.51 2.30
CA ASN A 293 8.41 0.44 1.37
C ASN A 293 9.75 -0.17 1.71
N ILE A 294 9.74 -1.39 2.25
CA ILE A 294 10.93 -2.12 2.67
C ILE A 294 10.88 -3.53 2.05
N GLY A 295 12.00 -4.02 1.59
CA GLY A 295 12.08 -5.33 1.01
C GLY A 295 11.59 -5.37 -0.43
N SER A 296 10.95 -6.47 -0.84
CA SER A 296 10.54 -6.81 -2.21
C SER A 296 11.70 -6.99 -3.19
N LYS A 297 11.54 -7.86 -4.16
CA LYS A 297 12.40 -7.94 -5.34
C LYS A 297 12.22 -6.71 -6.24
N LEU A 298 10.96 -6.38 -6.50
CA LEU A 298 10.56 -5.19 -7.24
C LEU A 298 9.31 -4.59 -6.59
N THR A 299 9.37 -3.32 -6.22
CA THR A 299 8.19 -2.52 -5.90
C THR A 299 7.89 -1.57 -7.06
N MET A 300 6.62 -1.51 -7.49
CA MET A 300 6.08 -0.43 -8.32
C MET A 300 4.84 0.13 -7.63
N LYS A 301 5.00 1.29 -6.98
CA LYS A 301 3.93 1.88 -6.17
C LYS A 301 4.00 3.41 -6.19
N TYR A 302 2.93 4.04 -6.67
CA TYR A 302 2.84 5.48 -6.87
C TYR A 302 1.51 5.99 -6.32
N PRO A 303 1.39 6.19 -4.98
CA PRO A 303 0.18 6.77 -4.41
C PRO A 303 -0.16 8.08 -5.12
N ALA A 304 -1.43 8.21 -5.47
CA ALA A 304 -1.92 9.32 -6.25
C ALA A 304 -3.08 10.03 -5.56
N VAL A 305 -3.23 11.35 -5.78
CA VAL A 305 -4.40 12.11 -5.34
C VAL A 305 -4.93 12.97 -6.48
N ILE A 306 -6.24 12.88 -6.71
CA ILE A 306 -6.98 13.77 -7.60
C ILE A 306 -7.67 14.83 -6.75
N LEU A 307 -7.17 16.05 -6.79
CA LEU A 307 -7.75 17.21 -6.10
C LEU A 307 -8.89 17.77 -6.96
N LYS A 308 -10.08 17.17 -6.79
CA LYS A 308 -11.26 17.39 -7.63
C LYS A 308 -12.09 18.59 -7.15
N GLY A 309 -12.10 18.84 -5.86
CA GLY A 309 -12.88 19.95 -5.25
C GLY A 309 -12.00 21.13 -4.91
N GLU A 310 -12.59 22.33 -4.97
CA GLU A 310 -11.92 23.57 -4.57
C GLU A 310 -11.43 23.50 -3.13
N GLY A 311 -10.21 24.01 -2.87
CA GLY A 311 -9.59 24.05 -1.55
C GLY A 311 -9.16 22.69 -0.99
N SER A 312 -9.24 21.62 -1.78
CA SER A 312 -8.78 20.29 -1.34
C SER A 312 -7.26 20.22 -1.21
N HIS A 313 -6.78 19.30 -0.37
CA HIS A 313 -5.38 19.14 -0.03
C HIS A 313 -4.92 17.69 -0.13
N ALA A 314 -3.66 17.51 -0.57
CA ALA A 314 -2.97 16.22 -0.55
C ALA A 314 -1.65 16.32 0.21
N GLU A 315 -1.41 15.36 1.12
CA GLU A 315 -0.13 15.15 1.75
C GLU A 315 0.38 13.74 1.39
N ILE A 316 1.61 13.63 0.87
CA ILE A 316 2.20 12.34 0.52
C ILE A 316 3.60 12.26 1.10
N ILE A 317 3.79 11.36 2.07
CA ILE A 317 5.08 11.04 2.67
C ILE A 317 5.40 9.60 2.30
N SER A 318 6.48 9.40 1.55
CA SER A 318 6.90 8.07 1.09
C SER A 318 8.35 7.83 1.44
N VAL A 319 8.64 6.66 2.01
CA VAL A 319 10.01 6.19 2.20
C VAL A 319 10.22 4.86 1.51
N ALA A 320 11.42 4.64 0.98
CA ALA A 320 11.80 3.40 0.32
C ALA A 320 13.21 2.97 0.76
N TYR A 321 13.38 1.67 1.02
CA TYR A 321 14.68 1.07 1.28
C TYR A 321 14.92 -0.09 0.32
N ALA A 322 16.00 -0.01 -0.45
CA ALA A 322 16.43 -1.04 -1.41
C ALA A 322 17.76 -1.65 -0.98
N GLY A 323 17.75 -2.94 -0.69
CA GLY A 323 18.94 -3.77 -0.44
C GLY A 323 19.43 -4.51 -1.68
N GLU A 324 20.34 -5.47 -1.48
CA GLU A 324 20.90 -6.31 -2.55
C GLU A 324 19.82 -6.97 -3.40
N GLY A 325 19.92 -6.87 -4.72
CA GLY A 325 18.98 -7.47 -5.68
C GLY A 325 17.60 -6.85 -5.72
N GLN A 326 17.36 -5.77 -4.97
CA GLN A 326 16.06 -5.10 -4.85
C GLN A 326 15.97 -3.84 -5.69
N HIS A 327 14.77 -3.57 -6.23
CA HIS A 327 14.47 -2.30 -6.89
C HIS A 327 13.16 -1.72 -6.33
N GLN A 328 13.28 -0.58 -5.66
CA GLN A 328 12.13 0.21 -5.20
C GLN A 328 11.85 1.33 -6.23
N ASP A 329 10.91 1.09 -7.16
CA ASP A 329 10.39 2.13 -8.08
C ASP A 329 9.11 2.69 -7.43
N ALA A 330 9.29 3.70 -6.59
CA ALA A 330 8.25 4.35 -5.83
C ALA A 330 8.13 5.83 -6.23
N GLY A 331 7.06 6.49 -5.80
CA GLY A 331 6.89 7.90 -6.13
C GLY A 331 5.55 8.44 -5.69
N ALA A 332 5.12 9.55 -6.29
CA ALA A 332 3.84 10.17 -5.97
C ALA A 332 3.24 10.89 -7.17
N LYS A 333 1.91 10.94 -7.24
CA LYS A 333 1.21 11.64 -8.32
C LYS A 333 0.11 12.54 -7.74
N VAL A 334 0.08 13.80 -8.14
CA VAL A 334 -1.01 14.72 -7.76
C VAL A 334 -1.57 15.43 -8.98
N HIS A 335 -2.89 15.40 -9.11
CA HIS A 335 -3.62 16.11 -10.15
C HIS A 335 -4.46 17.21 -9.52
N HIS A 336 -4.09 18.47 -9.73
CA HIS A 336 -4.86 19.65 -9.37
C HIS A 336 -5.91 19.92 -10.46
N LEU A 337 -7.18 19.57 -10.19
CA LEU A 337 -8.29 19.79 -11.13
C LEU A 337 -9.12 21.03 -10.80
N ALA A 338 -9.19 21.42 -9.53
CA ALA A 338 -9.97 22.54 -9.02
C ALA A 338 -9.08 23.68 -8.53
N PRO A 339 -9.66 24.93 -8.41
CA PRO A 339 -8.92 26.07 -7.89
C PRO A 339 -8.53 25.94 -6.41
N ASN A 340 -7.50 26.71 -6.02
CA ASN A 340 -7.05 26.87 -4.62
C ASN A 340 -6.68 25.56 -3.93
N THR A 341 -6.31 24.55 -4.71
CA THR A 341 -5.87 23.25 -4.19
C THR A 341 -4.39 23.27 -3.83
N THR A 342 -4.02 22.48 -2.82
CA THR A 342 -2.63 22.43 -2.33
C THR A 342 -2.13 20.99 -2.23
N SER A 343 -0.82 20.79 -2.38
CA SER A 343 -0.21 19.48 -2.14
C SER A 343 1.22 19.59 -1.64
N ASN A 344 1.61 18.66 -0.76
CA ASN A 344 2.98 18.44 -0.35
C ASN A 344 3.39 17.00 -0.64
N ILE A 345 4.56 16.81 -1.20
CA ILE A 345 5.15 15.49 -1.48
C ILE A 345 6.54 15.47 -0.86
N LEU A 346 6.75 14.55 0.08
CA LEU A 346 8.06 14.23 0.65
C LEU A 346 8.39 12.78 0.33
N SER A 347 9.40 12.55 -0.50
CA SER A 347 9.88 11.22 -0.84
C SER A 347 11.33 11.06 -0.41
N LYS A 348 11.61 10.03 0.40
CA LYS A 348 12.95 9.70 0.84
C LYS A 348 13.29 8.26 0.50
N SER A 349 14.48 8.02 -0.05
CA SER A 349 14.92 6.67 -0.39
C SER A 349 16.34 6.40 0.06
N ILE A 350 16.58 5.15 0.44
CA ILE A 350 17.92 4.64 0.77
C ILE A 350 18.20 3.41 -0.10
N SER A 351 19.43 3.35 -0.62
CA SER A 351 19.93 2.19 -1.35
C SER A 351 21.23 1.70 -0.71
N LYS A 352 21.35 0.36 -0.53
CA LYS A 352 22.49 -0.30 0.11
C LYS A 352 22.81 -1.61 -0.63
N ASN A 353 24.10 -2.00 -0.64
CA ASN A 353 24.59 -3.26 -1.19
C ASN A 353 24.17 -3.50 -2.66
N GLY A 354 24.31 -2.46 -3.50
CA GLY A 354 23.90 -2.53 -4.90
C GLY A 354 22.40 -2.42 -5.15
N GLY A 355 21.60 -2.13 -4.11
CA GLY A 355 20.17 -1.87 -4.24
C GLY A 355 19.87 -0.65 -5.12
N ARG A 356 18.68 -0.64 -5.72
CA ARG A 356 18.24 0.45 -6.59
C ARG A 356 16.97 1.10 -6.07
N SER A 357 16.96 2.41 -5.93
CA SER A 357 15.75 3.21 -5.70
C SER A 357 15.46 4.10 -6.90
N SER A 358 14.18 4.25 -7.24
CA SER A 358 13.74 5.18 -8.27
C SER A 358 12.57 6.00 -7.75
N TYR A 359 12.65 7.33 -7.87
CA TYR A 359 11.50 8.20 -7.64
C TYR A 359 10.83 8.52 -8.97
N ARG A 360 9.53 8.26 -9.06
CA ARG A 360 8.74 8.58 -10.24
C ARG A 360 7.54 9.44 -9.86
N GLY A 361 7.63 10.74 -10.14
CA GLY A 361 6.64 11.73 -9.76
C GLY A 361 5.84 12.29 -10.92
N LEU A 362 4.58 12.62 -10.67
CA LEU A 362 3.75 13.41 -11.59
C LEU A 362 3.00 14.49 -10.80
N LEU A 363 3.26 15.73 -11.14
CA LEU A 363 2.46 16.87 -10.71
C LEU A 363 1.76 17.47 -11.94
N LYS A 364 0.42 17.46 -11.92
CA LYS A 364 -0.37 17.96 -13.04
C LYS A 364 -1.34 19.03 -12.56
N VAL A 365 -1.29 20.22 -13.18
CA VAL A 365 -2.19 21.34 -12.92
C VAL A 365 -3.07 21.57 -14.15
N ASN A 366 -4.39 21.44 -13.95
CA ASN A 366 -5.38 21.66 -14.99
C ASN A 366 -5.45 23.14 -15.36
N PRO A 367 -5.72 23.51 -16.63
CA PRO A 367 -5.89 24.90 -17.04
C PRO A 367 -6.92 25.70 -16.23
N LYS A 368 -7.92 25.04 -15.65
CA LYS A 368 -8.97 25.68 -14.82
C LYS A 368 -8.61 25.77 -13.33
N ALA A 369 -7.50 25.15 -12.90
CA ALA A 369 -7.07 25.09 -11.52
C ALA A 369 -6.24 26.33 -11.13
N HIS A 370 -6.91 27.44 -10.81
CA HIS A 370 -6.26 28.70 -10.43
C HIS A 370 -5.77 28.66 -8.98
N GLY A 371 -4.66 29.34 -8.68
CA GLY A 371 -4.15 29.54 -7.32
C GLY A 371 -3.69 28.26 -6.63
N CYS A 372 -3.32 27.23 -7.39
CA CYS A 372 -2.78 25.98 -6.85
C CYS A 372 -1.37 26.18 -6.32
N ARG A 373 -1.03 25.48 -5.23
CA ARG A 373 0.32 25.44 -4.68
C ARG A 373 0.75 24.00 -4.44
N SER A 374 1.99 23.68 -4.80
CA SER A 374 2.56 22.36 -4.54
C SER A 374 4.04 22.46 -4.22
N LYS A 375 4.45 21.67 -3.22
CA LYS A 375 5.86 21.46 -2.89
C LYS A 375 6.20 19.99 -3.03
N VAL A 376 7.29 19.71 -3.76
CA VAL A 376 7.83 18.35 -3.95
C VAL A 376 9.26 18.32 -3.48
N VAL A 377 9.58 17.42 -2.56
CA VAL A 377 10.94 17.17 -2.07
C VAL A 377 11.26 15.70 -2.27
N CYS A 378 12.35 15.42 -2.99
CA CYS A 378 12.85 14.07 -3.27
C CYS A 378 14.28 13.95 -2.78
N ASP A 379 14.53 13.17 -1.73
CA ASP A 379 15.85 12.92 -1.20
C ASP A 379 16.24 11.45 -1.36
N ALA A 380 17.41 11.20 -1.91
CA ALA A 380 17.97 9.86 -2.03
C ALA A 380 19.34 9.78 -1.37
N LEU A 381 19.55 8.75 -0.56
CA LEU A 381 20.80 8.47 0.13
C LEU A 381 21.36 7.12 -0.29
N MET A 382 22.57 7.09 -0.84
CA MET A 382 23.29 5.86 -1.15
C MET A 382 24.30 5.56 -0.05
N LEU A 383 24.26 4.35 0.50
CA LEU A 383 25.13 3.95 1.59
C LEU A 383 26.47 3.37 1.11
N ASP A 384 26.58 3.04 -0.18
CA ASP A 384 27.79 2.47 -0.80
C ASP A 384 27.97 2.95 -2.25
N ALA A 385 29.02 2.45 -2.91
CA ALA A 385 29.38 2.86 -4.27
C ALA A 385 28.64 2.10 -5.36
N ASP A 386 28.10 0.91 -5.06
CA ASP A 386 27.46 0.01 -6.01
C ASP A 386 25.96 0.25 -6.10
N SER A 387 25.39 0.93 -5.09
CA SER A 387 24.00 1.31 -5.02
C SER A 387 23.62 2.40 -6.02
N ARG A 388 22.36 2.42 -6.44
CA ARG A 388 21.85 3.33 -7.47
C ARG A 388 20.58 4.04 -7.03
N SER A 389 20.48 5.32 -7.40
CA SER A 389 19.24 6.10 -7.31
C SER A 389 18.94 6.78 -8.65
N ASP A 390 17.66 6.71 -9.07
CA ASP A 390 17.16 7.36 -10.28
C ASP A 390 15.99 8.29 -9.93
N THR A 391 15.82 9.40 -10.66
CA THR A 391 14.72 10.34 -10.44
C THR A 391 14.06 10.69 -11.77
N TYR A 392 12.74 10.48 -11.85
CA TYR A 392 11.91 10.74 -13.04
C TYR A 392 10.76 11.69 -12.71
N PRO A 393 11.04 12.99 -12.49
CA PRO A 393 9.98 13.95 -12.19
C PRO A 393 9.28 14.39 -13.46
N THR A 394 7.95 14.53 -13.39
CA THR A 394 7.15 15.11 -14.47
C THR A 394 6.26 16.20 -13.89
N MET A 395 6.29 17.38 -14.51
CA MET A 395 5.44 18.51 -14.15
C MET A 395 4.69 19.00 -15.39
N GLU A 396 3.36 18.93 -15.36
CA GLU A 396 2.47 19.42 -16.42
C GLU A 396 1.69 20.61 -15.86
N VAL A 397 2.08 21.83 -16.23
CA VAL A 397 1.53 23.06 -15.68
C VAL A 397 0.61 23.74 -16.71
N GLY A 398 -0.69 23.55 -16.56
CA GLY A 398 -1.69 24.13 -17.44
C GLY A 398 -2.19 25.52 -17.06
N ASN A 399 -1.82 26.04 -15.86
CA ASN A 399 -2.29 27.33 -15.36
C ASN A 399 -1.11 28.17 -14.83
N SER A 400 -0.99 29.42 -15.27
CA SER A 400 0.14 30.29 -14.94
C SER A 400 0.06 30.90 -13.51
N SER A 401 -1.06 30.76 -12.82
CA SER A 401 -1.20 31.22 -11.42
C SER A 401 -0.77 30.15 -10.40
N ALA A 402 -0.29 29.00 -10.86
CA ALA A 402 0.21 27.95 -9.97
C ALA A 402 1.58 28.33 -9.41
N ASP A 403 1.76 28.07 -8.11
CA ASP A 403 3.02 28.22 -7.38
C ASP A 403 3.56 26.83 -7.05
N LEU A 404 4.63 26.43 -7.72
CA LEU A 404 5.13 25.06 -7.69
C LEU A 404 6.63 25.05 -7.34
N GLU A 405 6.96 24.28 -6.32
CA GLU A 405 8.34 24.05 -5.89
C GLU A 405 8.70 22.58 -6.12
N HIS A 406 9.88 22.32 -6.68
CA HIS A 406 10.46 20.98 -6.76
C HIS A 406 11.92 21.00 -6.40
N GLU A 407 12.28 20.25 -5.37
CA GLU A 407 13.64 20.08 -4.90
C GLU A 407 13.99 18.57 -4.95
N ALA A 408 15.18 18.26 -5.44
CA ALA A 408 15.69 16.89 -5.45
C ALA A 408 17.14 16.86 -5.00
N SER A 409 17.46 15.97 -4.08
CA SER A 409 18.83 15.73 -3.63
C SER A 409 19.20 14.25 -3.75
N VAL A 410 20.40 13.97 -4.26
CA VAL A 410 20.96 12.61 -4.30
C VAL A 410 22.36 12.69 -3.71
N SER A 411 22.59 11.97 -2.62
CA SER A 411 23.86 12.03 -1.90
C SER A 411 24.35 10.63 -1.52
N LYS A 412 25.65 10.51 -1.29
CA LYS A 412 26.25 9.40 -0.53
C LYS A 412 26.44 9.81 0.90
N VAL A 413 26.48 8.83 1.80
CA VAL A 413 26.90 9.08 3.19
C VAL A 413 28.29 9.70 3.18
N SER A 414 28.40 10.85 3.85
CA SER A 414 29.67 11.57 3.94
C SER A 414 30.65 10.83 4.83
N GLY A 415 31.84 10.53 4.31
CA GLY A 415 32.97 10.01 5.13
C GLY A 415 33.30 10.89 6.31
N ASP A 416 33.16 12.20 6.19
CA ASP A 416 33.40 13.16 7.28
C ASP A 416 32.34 13.03 8.39
N GLN A 417 31.07 12.81 8.03
CA GLN A 417 30.02 12.58 9.03
C GLN A 417 30.25 11.27 9.78
N LEU A 418 30.58 10.18 9.06
CA LEU A 418 30.95 8.90 9.68
C LEU A 418 32.16 9.08 10.60
N PHE A 419 33.23 9.66 10.10
CA PHE A 419 34.44 9.90 10.89
C PHE A 419 34.17 10.74 12.16
N TYR A 420 33.32 11.77 12.05
CA TYR A 420 32.93 12.59 13.21
C TYR A 420 32.19 11.75 14.26
N LEU A 421 31.20 10.92 13.87
CA LEU A 421 30.48 10.07 14.81
C LEU A 421 31.39 9.00 15.43
N MET A 422 32.23 8.35 14.61
CA MET A 422 33.24 7.39 15.10
C MET A 422 34.24 8.02 16.06
N SER A 423 34.66 9.25 15.84
CA SER A 423 35.52 9.99 16.77
C SER A 423 34.86 10.32 18.12
N ARG A 424 33.51 10.21 18.19
CA ARG A 424 32.73 10.34 19.43
C ARG A 424 32.44 8.99 20.12
N GLY A 425 33.03 7.90 19.61
CA GLY A 425 33.00 6.58 20.23
C GLY A 425 31.96 5.62 19.66
N PHE A 426 31.25 6.01 18.59
CA PHE A 426 30.34 5.08 17.88
C PHE A 426 31.13 4.14 16.98
N SER A 427 30.72 2.89 16.86
CA SER A 427 31.18 2.00 15.78
C SER A 427 30.71 2.53 14.43
N GLU A 428 31.29 2.06 13.34
CA GLU A 428 30.86 2.45 11.98
C GLU A 428 29.38 2.08 11.73
N GLU A 429 28.97 0.92 12.22
CA GLU A 429 27.57 0.43 12.11
C GLU A 429 26.60 1.32 12.88
N GLU A 430 26.91 1.67 14.13
CA GLU A 430 26.10 2.59 14.94
C GLU A 430 26.01 3.98 14.31
N ALA A 431 27.14 4.50 13.82
CA ALA A 431 27.19 5.79 13.14
C ALA A 431 26.33 5.80 11.87
N MET A 432 26.40 4.74 11.07
CA MET A 432 25.54 4.56 9.89
C MET A 432 24.07 4.47 10.27
N GLY A 433 23.74 3.70 11.32
CA GLY A 433 22.38 3.59 11.85
C GLY A 433 21.80 4.93 12.29
N LEU A 434 22.59 5.77 12.96
CA LEU A 434 22.17 7.12 13.37
C LEU A 434 21.85 8.02 12.17
N ILE A 435 22.68 7.97 11.11
CA ILE A 435 22.46 8.74 9.87
C ILE A 435 21.15 8.28 9.19
N VAL A 436 20.95 6.98 9.04
CA VAL A 436 19.74 6.38 8.44
C VAL A 436 18.48 6.74 9.22
N ASN A 437 18.53 6.62 10.56
CA ASN A 437 17.40 6.97 11.42
C ASN A 437 17.05 8.46 11.32
N GLY A 438 18.04 9.34 11.32
CA GLY A 438 17.82 10.78 11.13
C GLY A 438 17.25 11.12 9.76
N PHE A 439 17.65 10.38 8.72
CA PHE A 439 17.13 10.57 7.37
C PHE A 439 15.65 10.19 7.25
N PHE A 440 15.21 9.14 7.94
CA PHE A 440 13.81 8.66 7.94
C PHE A 440 12.94 9.27 9.04
N GLU A 441 13.48 10.09 9.93
CA GLU A 441 12.74 10.69 11.05
C GLU A 441 11.41 11.34 10.65
N PRO A 442 11.30 12.12 9.54
CA PRO A 442 10.03 12.71 9.13
C PRO A 442 8.91 11.68 8.88
N PHE A 443 9.26 10.47 8.43
CA PHE A 443 8.29 9.38 8.24
C PHE A 443 7.93 8.70 9.57
N THR A 444 8.92 8.40 10.40
CA THR A 444 8.68 7.65 11.64
C THR A 444 7.81 8.43 12.63
N ARG A 445 7.86 9.76 12.60
CA ARG A 445 6.98 10.64 13.40
C ARG A 445 5.51 10.58 12.99
N GLU A 446 5.23 10.17 11.77
CA GLU A 446 3.88 10.15 11.20
C GLU A 446 3.18 8.80 11.40
N LEU A 447 3.89 7.78 11.85
CA LEU A 447 3.31 6.49 12.19
C LEU A 447 2.61 6.56 13.54
N PRO A 448 1.41 5.96 13.69
CA PRO A 448 0.78 5.80 14.99
C PRO A 448 1.63 4.82 15.82
N MET A 449 2.11 5.30 16.97
CA MET A 449 2.87 4.48 17.94
C MET A 449 2.08 4.33 19.23
#